data_9f9cace824867e4ae61dd11cf3c3fbb0
#
_entry.id   9f9cace824867e4ae61dd11cf3c3fbb0
#
_cell.length_a   1.000
_cell.length_b   1.000
_cell.length_c   1.000
_cell.angle_alpha   90.00
_cell.angle_beta   90.00
_cell.angle_gamma   90.00
#
_symmetry.space_group_name_H-M   'P 1'
#
loop_
_entity.id
_entity.type
_entity.pdbx_description
1 polymer ?
#
loop_
_entity_poly.entity_id
_entity_poly.type
_entity_poly.pdbx_seq_one_letter_code
_entity_poly.pdbx_strand_id
1 'polypeptide(L)'
;MDVQSKIPYLDETGIVKYKLSEKEKKKGIYIPIACFITAYAREKTIRTSQAIKDYSISKYGIDKYIYSDTDSIHTTLGIDELCKFCEIDDFKLGAWANEGFAEKGKFIRQKCYIEQIEGKLKITCAGLPKNCYEYVSWDSFKSGFTCRWKTNI
;
A
#
# COMPACT_ATOMS: atom_id res chain seq x y z
N MET A 1 26.13 -11.25 -0.18
CA MET A 1 25.74 -11.06 -1.61
C MET A 1 26.98 -10.59 -2.33
N ASP A 2 27.56 -11.45 -3.14
CA ASP A 2 28.83 -11.13 -3.83
C ASP A 2 28.51 -10.17 -5.00
N VAL A 3 29.01 -8.95 -4.89
CA VAL A 3 28.78 -7.85 -5.86
C VAL A 3 29.75 -7.97 -7.06
N GLN A 4 30.60 -8.98 -7.12
CA GLN A 4 31.74 -9.05 -8.05
C GLN A 4 31.42 -9.46 -9.50
N SER A 5 30.17 -9.71 -9.90
CA SER A 5 29.90 -10.25 -11.23
C SER A 5 29.10 -9.34 -12.18
N LYS A 6 28.90 -8.07 -11.85
CA LYS A 6 28.08 -7.18 -12.70
C LYS A 6 28.92 -6.13 -13.40
N ILE A 7 29.78 -6.58 -14.34
CA ILE A 7 30.48 -5.64 -15.22
C ILE A 7 29.53 -5.30 -16.38
N PRO A 8 29.11 -4.03 -16.50
CA PRO A 8 28.30 -3.62 -17.63
C PRO A 8 29.15 -3.65 -18.93
N TYR A 9 28.53 -4.02 -20.03
CA TYR A 9 29.14 -3.91 -21.35
C TYR A 9 28.18 -3.24 -22.32
N LEU A 10 28.73 -2.53 -23.30
CA LEU A 10 27.96 -1.95 -24.41
C LEU A 10 27.79 -3.02 -25.48
N ASP A 11 26.58 -3.23 -25.96
CA ASP A 11 26.36 -4.05 -27.14
C ASP A 11 26.57 -3.22 -28.44
N GLU A 12 26.46 -3.90 -29.57
CA GLU A 12 26.65 -3.28 -30.91
C GLU A 12 25.65 -2.15 -31.23
N THR A 13 24.56 -2.07 -30.45
CA THR A 13 23.51 -1.04 -30.57
C THR A 13 23.69 0.13 -29.60
N GLY A 14 24.77 0.14 -28.81
CA GLY A 14 25.05 1.14 -27.80
C GLY A 14 24.23 1.00 -26.52
N ILE A 15 23.54 -0.12 -26.33
CA ILE A 15 22.75 -0.39 -25.10
C ILE A 15 23.65 -1.01 -24.03
N VAL A 16 23.62 -0.45 -22.82
CA VAL A 16 24.32 -1.02 -21.68
C VAL A 16 23.61 -2.30 -21.20
N LYS A 17 24.31 -3.42 -21.26
CA LYS A 17 23.82 -4.72 -20.81
C LYS A 17 24.64 -5.24 -19.62
N TYR A 18 24.00 -6.01 -18.77
CA TYR A 18 24.64 -6.72 -17.68
C TYR A 18 24.55 -8.23 -17.93
N LYS A 19 25.68 -8.92 -17.89
CA LYS A 19 25.69 -10.38 -17.95
C LYS A 19 25.41 -10.92 -16.54
N LEU A 20 24.25 -11.55 -16.37
CA LEU A 20 23.95 -12.26 -15.11
C LEU A 20 24.72 -13.59 -15.10
N SER A 21 25.37 -13.91 -13.97
CA SER A 21 26.02 -15.20 -13.79
C SER A 21 24.97 -16.31 -13.78
N GLU A 22 25.34 -17.52 -14.25
CA GLU A 22 24.44 -18.67 -14.24
C GLU A 22 23.96 -19.06 -12.83
N LYS A 23 24.71 -18.72 -11.78
CA LYS A 23 24.34 -18.95 -10.37
C LYS A 23 23.18 -18.07 -9.91
N GLU A 24 22.86 -17.00 -10.62
CA GLU A 24 21.75 -16.07 -10.31
C GLU A 24 20.43 -16.46 -11.00
N LYS A 25 20.42 -17.50 -11.83
CA LYS A 25 19.16 -18.05 -12.36
C LYS A 25 18.34 -18.60 -11.19
N LYS A 26 17.39 -17.81 -10.71
CA LYS A 26 16.43 -18.29 -9.71
C LYS A 26 15.75 -19.53 -10.24
N LYS A 27 15.73 -20.61 -9.45
CA LYS A 27 14.91 -21.79 -9.74
C LYS A 27 13.50 -21.30 -10.04
N GLY A 28 12.93 -21.75 -11.14
CA GLY A 28 11.64 -21.27 -11.63
C GLY A 28 10.59 -21.32 -10.54
N ILE A 29 10.04 -20.13 -10.19
CA ILE A 29 8.87 -20.01 -9.34
C ILE A 29 7.68 -20.37 -10.21
N TYR A 30 6.77 -21.19 -9.69
CA TYR A 30 5.54 -21.52 -10.40
C TYR A 30 4.62 -20.30 -10.42
N ILE A 31 4.81 -19.46 -11.44
CA ILE A 31 4.14 -18.16 -11.63
C ILE A 31 2.61 -18.25 -11.51
N PRO A 32 1.90 -19.27 -12.06
CA PRO A 32 0.45 -19.36 -11.95
C PRO A 32 -0.06 -19.34 -10.50
N ILE A 33 0.58 -20.05 -9.56
CA ILE A 33 0.16 -20.01 -8.15
C ILE A 33 0.25 -18.59 -7.60
N ALA A 34 1.34 -17.87 -7.84
CA ALA A 34 1.50 -16.49 -7.40
C ALA A 34 0.42 -15.57 -7.99
N CYS A 35 0.08 -15.76 -9.26
CA CYS A 35 -1.01 -15.02 -9.91
C CYS A 35 -2.37 -15.28 -9.27
N PHE A 36 -2.69 -16.53 -8.95
CA PHE A 36 -3.95 -16.87 -8.30
C PHE A 36 -4.05 -16.32 -6.89
N ILE A 37 -2.97 -16.40 -6.09
CA ILE A 37 -2.95 -15.83 -4.73
C ILE A 37 -3.26 -14.33 -4.78
N THR A 38 -2.60 -13.58 -5.66
CA THR A 38 -2.83 -12.14 -5.80
C THR A 38 -4.21 -11.81 -6.38
N ALA A 39 -4.74 -12.66 -7.27
CA ALA A 39 -6.08 -12.49 -7.83
C ALA A 39 -7.17 -12.67 -6.77
N TYR A 40 -7.08 -13.69 -5.92
CA TYR A 40 -8.02 -13.92 -4.81
C TYR A 40 -7.97 -12.80 -3.77
N ALA A 41 -6.77 -12.32 -3.40
CA ALA A 41 -6.64 -11.20 -2.49
C ALA A 41 -7.31 -9.94 -3.06
N ARG A 42 -7.10 -9.67 -4.35
CA ARG A 42 -7.73 -8.54 -5.05
C ARG A 42 -9.25 -8.69 -5.13
N GLU A 43 -9.74 -9.87 -5.45
CA GLU A 43 -11.18 -10.15 -5.50
C GLU A 43 -11.83 -9.83 -4.15
N LYS A 44 -11.26 -10.32 -3.05
CA LYS A 44 -11.76 -10.04 -1.70
C LYS A 44 -11.82 -8.54 -1.41
N THR A 45 -10.75 -7.80 -1.71
CA THR A 45 -10.69 -6.36 -1.50
C THR A 45 -11.73 -5.62 -2.33
N ILE A 46 -11.89 -5.96 -3.61
CA ILE A 46 -12.88 -5.33 -4.50
C ILE A 46 -14.30 -5.62 -4.02
N ARG A 47 -14.63 -6.88 -3.69
CA ARG A 47 -15.98 -7.25 -3.21
C ARG A 47 -16.34 -6.56 -1.92
N THR A 48 -15.40 -6.48 -0.96
CA THR A 48 -15.65 -5.80 0.31
C THR A 48 -15.79 -4.28 0.10
N SER A 49 -14.95 -3.68 -0.75
CA SER A 49 -15.07 -2.25 -1.08
C SER A 49 -16.42 -1.93 -1.73
N GLN A 50 -16.89 -2.78 -2.63
CA GLN A 50 -18.20 -2.62 -3.27
C GLN A 50 -19.34 -2.76 -2.24
N ALA A 51 -19.27 -3.75 -1.34
CA ALA A 51 -20.25 -3.94 -0.28
C ALA A 51 -20.33 -2.73 0.67
N ILE A 52 -19.18 -2.14 1.04
CA ILE A 52 -19.11 -0.91 1.83
C ILE A 52 -19.84 0.23 1.10
N LYS A 53 -19.57 0.39 -0.19
CA LYS A 53 -20.15 1.42 -1.02
C LYS A 53 -21.68 1.28 -1.13
N ASP A 54 -22.14 0.09 -1.50
CA ASP A 54 -23.56 -0.20 -1.69
C ASP A 54 -24.35 -0.03 -0.39
N TYR A 55 -23.81 -0.54 0.73
CA TYR A 55 -24.39 -0.39 2.05
C TYR A 55 -24.46 1.09 2.48
N SER A 56 -23.37 1.82 2.31
CA SER A 56 -23.31 3.22 2.76
C SER A 56 -24.20 4.13 1.92
N ILE A 57 -24.26 3.94 0.62
CA ILE A 57 -25.17 4.69 -0.26
C ILE A 57 -26.62 4.37 0.10
N SER A 58 -26.96 3.10 0.27
CA SER A 58 -28.33 2.68 0.63
C SER A 58 -28.79 3.24 1.98
N LYS A 59 -27.90 3.26 2.97
CA LYS A 59 -28.26 3.65 4.34
C LYS A 59 -28.14 5.15 4.61
N TYR A 60 -27.11 5.79 4.05
CA TYR A 60 -26.74 7.18 4.37
C TYR A 60 -26.87 8.14 3.18
N GLY A 61 -27.12 7.63 1.99
CA GLY A 61 -27.14 8.43 0.77
C GLY A 61 -25.77 8.94 0.30
N ILE A 62 -24.68 8.53 0.98
CA ILE A 62 -23.30 8.95 0.67
C ILE A 62 -22.38 7.74 0.70
N ASP A 63 -21.34 7.76 -0.15
CA ASP A 63 -20.31 6.76 -0.16
C ASP A 63 -19.34 6.98 1.02
N LYS A 64 -19.21 5.99 1.89
CA LYS A 64 -18.29 6.01 3.04
C LYS A 64 -17.00 5.21 2.81
N TYR A 65 -16.82 4.66 1.62
CA TYR A 65 -15.53 4.12 1.20
C TYR A 65 -14.58 5.27 0.91
N ILE A 66 -13.33 5.17 1.36
CA ILE A 66 -12.30 6.20 1.15
C ILE A 66 -11.22 5.71 0.20
N TYR A 67 -10.58 4.59 0.53
CA TYR A 67 -9.39 4.13 -0.16
C TYR A 67 -9.14 2.64 0.09
N SER A 68 -8.51 1.97 -0.87
CA SER A 68 -7.95 0.63 -0.66
C SER A 68 -6.59 0.50 -1.33
N ASP A 69 -5.75 -0.33 -0.75
CA ASP A 69 -4.47 -0.71 -1.33
C ASP A 69 -4.23 -2.21 -1.08
N THR A 70 -4.11 -2.95 -2.16
CA THR A 70 -3.83 -4.40 -2.19
C THR A 70 -4.72 -5.23 -1.25
N ASP A 71 -4.52 -5.14 0.05
CA ASP A 71 -5.12 -5.92 1.12
C ASP A 71 -5.64 -5.07 2.29
N SER A 72 -5.75 -3.77 2.11
CA SER A 72 -6.29 -2.83 3.11
C SER A 72 -7.45 -2.00 2.56
N ILE A 73 -8.38 -1.63 3.44
CA ILE A 73 -9.53 -0.77 3.14
C ILE A 73 -9.65 0.30 4.22
N HIS A 74 -9.78 1.55 3.78
CA HIS A 74 -10.09 2.69 4.62
C HIS A 74 -11.53 3.14 4.37
N THR A 75 -12.30 3.26 5.44
CA THR A 75 -13.71 3.63 5.39
C THR A 75 -14.11 4.44 6.62
N THR A 76 -15.17 5.21 6.52
CA THR A 76 -15.79 5.90 7.67
C THR A 76 -16.96 5.11 8.27
N LEU A 77 -17.16 3.85 7.87
CA LEU A 77 -18.10 2.95 8.56
C LEU A 77 -17.51 2.47 9.88
N GLY A 78 -18.36 2.37 10.90
CA GLY A 78 -18.00 1.74 12.17
C GLY A 78 -17.82 0.23 12.03
N ILE A 79 -17.05 -0.34 12.97
CA ILE A 79 -16.75 -1.79 12.96
C ILE A 79 -18.02 -2.65 13.07
N ASP A 80 -19.00 -2.23 13.87
CA ASP A 80 -20.28 -2.93 14.02
C ASP A 80 -21.10 -3.00 12.73
N GLU A 81 -20.88 -2.06 11.83
CA GLU A 81 -21.52 -2.05 10.53
C GLU A 81 -20.76 -2.94 9.55
N LEU A 82 -19.43 -2.92 9.60
CA LEU A 82 -18.58 -3.78 8.79
C LEU A 82 -18.81 -5.26 9.09
N CYS A 83 -19.02 -5.63 10.34
CA CYS A 83 -19.31 -7.01 10.76
C CYS A 83 -20.60 -7.58 10.14
N LYS A 84 -21.48 -6.76 9.54
CA LYS A 84 -22.70 -7.24 8.87
C LYS A 84 -22.43 -7.90 7.52
N PHE A 85 -21.32 -7.59 6.88
CA PHE A 85 -21.02 -8.08 5.54
C PHE A 85 -19.57 -8.55 5.36
N CYS A 86 -18.72 -8.38 6.35
CA CYS A 86 -17.39 -9.00 6.33
C CYS A 86 -17.02 -9.54 7.73
N GLU A 87 -16.26 -10.61 7.74
CA GLU A 87 -15.72 -11.17 8.97
C GLU A 87 -14.49 -10.39 9.39
N ILE A 88 -14.47 -9.93 10.66
CA ILE A 88 -13.36 -9.20 11.25
C ILE A 88 -12.82 -10.04 12.41
N ASP A 89 -11.55 -10.47 12.28
CA ASP A 89 -10.86 -11.29 13.29
C ASP A 89 -9.35 -11.16 13.06
N ASP A 90 -8.62 -10.74 14.08
CA ASP A 90 -7.18 -10.46 13.97
C ASP A 90 -6.32 -11.72 13.86
N PHE A 91 -6.88 -12.89 14.19
CA PHE A 91 -6.14 -14.16 14.22
C PHE A 91 -6.61 -15.17 13.16
N LYS A 92 -7.79 -14.98 12.61
CA LYS A 92 -8.35 -15.93 11.65
C LYS A 92 -7.82 -15.66 10.23
N LEU A 93 -7.18 -16.66 9.65
CA LEU A 93 -6.73 -16.59 8.27
C LEU A 93 -7.91 -16.35 7.31
N GLY A 94 -7.81 -15.32 6.51
CA GLY A 94 -8.84 -14.94 5.54
C GLY A 94 -9.90 -13.98 6.10
N ALA A 95 -9.95 -13.68 7.38
CA ALA A 95 -10.73 -12.57 7.93
C ALA A 95 -10.06 -11.21 7.64
N TRP A 96 -10.75 -10.11 7.91
CA TRP A 96 -10.18 -8.78 7.96
C TRP A 96 -9.67 -8.51 9.37
N ALA A 97 -8.48 -7.94 9.50
CA ALA A 97 -7.98 -7.43 10.78
C ALA A 97 -8.35 -5.96 10.96
N ASN A 98 -8.63 -5.55 12.20
CA ASN A 98 -8.84 -4.15 12.51
C ASN A 98 -7.51 -3.49 12.90
N GLU A 99 -6.94 -2.68 12.01
CA GLU A 99 -5.68 -1.95 12.27
C GLU A 99 -5.86 -0.70 13.15
N GLY A 100 -7.08 -0.37 13.56
CA GLY A 100 -7.36 0.75 14.43
C GLY A 100 -8.28 1.80 13.81
N PHE A 101 -8.49 2.87 14.57
CA PHE A 101 -9.33 4.00 14.21
C PHE A 101 -8.47 5.25 14.03
N ALA A 102 -8.58 5.88 12.87
CA ALA A 102 -7.96 7.17 12.63
C ALA A 102 -8.95 8.30 12.93
N GLU A 103 -8.53 9.26 13.75
CA GLU A 103 -9.32 10.47 14.09
C GLU A 103 -9.58 11.31 12.84
N LYS A 104 -8.61 11.37 11.95
CA LYS A 104 -8.68 12.02 10.64
C LYS A 104 -7.66 11.45 9.67
N GLY A 105 -7.98 11.49 8.38
CA GLY A 105 -7.13 11.02 7.29
C GLY A 105 -7.05 12.04 6.15
N LYS A 106 -5.91 12.12 5.49
CA LYS A 106 -5.72 12.92 4.28
C LYS A 106 -5.11 12.05 3.21
N PHE A 107 -5.89 11.74 2.18
CA PHE A 107 -5.53 10.88 1.06
C PHE A 107 -5.32 11.74 -0.19
N ILE A 108 -4.10 11.79 -0.72
CA ILE A 108 -3.75 12.63 -1.87
C ILE A 108 -3.76 11.80 -3.16
N ARG A 109 -3.16 10.63 -3.12
CA ARG A 109 -3.09 9.69 -4.24
C ARG A 109 -2.79 8.28 -3.75
N GLN A 110 -2.82 7.34 -4.64
CA GLN A 110 -2.46 5.95 -4.34
C GLN A 110 -1.08 5.88 -3.63
N LYS A 111 -1.04 5.13 -2.54
CA LYS A 111 0.15 4.96 -1.66
C LYS A 111 0.73 6.30 -1.16
N CYS A 112 -0.11 7.32 -1.01
CA CYS A 112 0.31 8.61 -0.50
C CYS A 112 -0.80 9.25 0.33
N TYR A 113 -0.79 8.97 1.63
CA TYR A 113 -1.78 9.44 2.60
C TYR A 113 -1.16 9.56 4.00
N ILE A 114 -1.81 10.32 4.85
CA ILE A 114 -1.48 10.42 6.29
C ILE A 114 -2.75 10.23 7.11
N GLU A 115 -2.58 9.60 8.25
CA GLU A 115 -3.63 9.35 9.23
C GLU A 115 -3.16 9.82 10.60
N GLN A 116 -4.08 10.38 11.37
CA GLN A 116 -3.82 10.68 12.77
C GLN A 116 -4.49 9.62 13.63
N ILE A 117 -3.67 8.89 14.38
CA ILE A 117 -4.08 7.81 15.27
C ILE A 117 -3.52 8.13 16.66
N GLU A 118 -4.40 8.26 17.66
CA GLU A 118 -4.01 8.62 19.05
C GLU A 118 -3.09 9.85 19.11
N GLY A 119 -3.43 10.88 18.33
CA GLY A 119 -2.65 12.11 18.25
C GLY A 119 -1.32 12.00 17.49
N LYS A 120 -0.91 10.80 17.05
CA LYS A 120 0.31 10.58 16.27
C LYS A 120 0.01 10.51 14.78
N LEU A 121 0.96 11.01 13.97
CA LEU A 121 0.86 10.94 12.51
C LEU A 121 1.45 9.62 12.00
N LYS A 122 0.62 8.81 11.37
CA LYS A 122 1.03 7.65 10.55
C LYS A 122 1.15 8.11 9.11
N ILE A 123 2.33 7.97 8.52
CA ILE A 123 2.62 8.44 7.16
C ILE A 123 2.84 7.26 6.25
N THR A 124 2.09 7.21 5.16
CA THR A 124 2.29 6.27 4.06
C THR A 124 2.49 7.08 2.79
N CYS A 125 3.71 7.12 2.28
CA CYS A 125 4.02 7.86 1.06
C CYS A 125 5.07 7.12 0.23
N ALA A 126 4.64 6.50 -0.85
CA ALA A 126 5.54 5.83 -1.77
C ALA A 126 6.48 6.85 -2.43
N GLY A 127 7.78 6.55 -2.34
CA GLY A 127 8.84 7.41 -2.86
C GLY A 127 9.38 8.44 -1.87
N LEU A 128 8.76 8.62 -0.70
CA LEU A 128 9.30 9.47 0.36
C LEU A 128 10.19 8.64 1.30
N PRO A 129 11.48 8.95 1.44
CA PRO A 129 12.36 8.26 2.38
C PRO A 129 11.89 8.43 3.83
N LYS A 130 12.08 7.41 4.67
CA LYS A 130 11.61 7.44 6.08
C LYS A 130 12.23 8.58 6.92
N ASN A 131 13.46 8.97 6.64
CA ASN A 131 14.13 10.11 7.28
C ASN A 131 13.50 11.47 6.94
N CYS A 132 12.60 11.52 5.95
CA CYS A 132 11.84 12.73 5.64
C CYS A 132 10.53 12.81 6.44
N TYR A 133 10.12 11.74 7.13
CA TYR A 133 8.83 11.71 7.84
C TYR A 133 8.76 12.72 8.99
N GLU A 134 9.89 13.03 9.63
CA GLU A 134 10.00 14.04 10.69
C GLU A 134 9.66 15.47 10.20
N TYR A 135 9.81 15.75 8.91
CA TYR A 135 9.50 17.03 8.28
C TYR A 135 8.06 17.13 7.77
N VAL A 136 7.30 16.05 7.87
CA VAL A 136 5.90 16.00 7.42
C VAL A 136 5.00 16.37 8.58
N SER A 137 4.21 17.41 8.39
CA SER A 137 3.12 17.78 9.29
C SER A 137 1.78 17.65 8.59
N TRP A 138 0.69 17.69 9.38
CA TRP A 138 -0.66 17.68 8.83
C TRP A 138 -0.87 18.78 7.79
N ASP A 139 -0.35 19.98 8.03
CA ASP A 139 -0.56 21.14 7.16
C ASP A 139 0.36 21.14 5.95
N SER A 140 1.59 20.63 6.10
CA SER A 140 2.55 20.55 5.01
C SER A 140 2.24 19.42 4.01
N PHE A 141 1.50 18.38 4.43
CA PHE A 141 1.17 17.26 3.57
C PHE A 141 0.08 17.62 2.55
N LYS A 142 0.51 17.94 1.34
CA LYS A 142 -0.35 18.33 0.20
C LYS A 142 0.31 17.94 -1.11
N SER A 143 -0.45 17.98 -2.19
CA SER A 143 0.10 17.77 -3.54
C SER A 143 1.21 18.79 -3.82
N GLY A 144 2.35 18.32 -4.34
CA GLY A 144 3.53 19.15 -4.59
C GLY A 144 4.41 19.37 -3.34
N PHE A 145 4.12 18.73 -2.21
CA PHE A 145 5.02 18.74 -1.05
C PHE A 145 6.42 18.26 -1.45
N THR A 146 7.42 19.03 -1.08
CA THR A 146 8.83 18.70 -1.27
C THR A 146 9.58 18.82 0.04
N CYS A 147 10.47 17.88 0.29
CA CYS A 147 11.31 17.85 1.47
C CYS A 147 12.78 17.82 1.02
N ARG A 148 13.61 18.68 1.59
CA ARG A 148 15.06 18.67 1.43
C ARG A 148 15.68 18.14 2.70
N TRP A 149 16.43 17.07 2.65
CA TRP A 149 17.24 16.60 3.76
C TRP A 149 18.73 16.80 3.46
N LYS A 150 19.49 17.09 4.50
CA LYS A 150 20.96 17.10 4.38
C LYS A 150 21.44 15.65 4.44
N THR A 151 22.04 15.17 3.37
CA THR A 151 22.91 14.00 3.44
C THR A 151 24.19 14.46 4.14
N ASN A 152 24.45 13.97 5.34
CA ASN A 152 25.79 14.04 5.89
C ASN A 152 26.64 13.07 5.03
N ILE A 153 27.37 13.63 4.09
CA ILE A 153 28.45 12.94 3.36
C ILE A 153 29.69 13.01 4.22
#